data_d53a12b3dea17d152a6191a50654418d
#
_entry.id   d53a12b3dea17d152a6191a50654418d
#
_cell.length_a   1.000
_cell.length_b   1.000
_cell.length_c   1.000
_cell.angle_alpha   90.00
_cell.angle_beta   90.00
_cell.angle_gamma   90.00
#
_symmetry.space_group_name_H-M   'P 1'
#
loop_
_entity.id
_entity.type
_entity.pdbx_description
1 polymer ?
#
loop_
_entity_poly.entity_id
_entity_poly.type
_entity_poly.pdbx_seq_one_letter_code
_entity_poly.pdbx_strand_id
1 'polypeptide(L)'
;AGGAWIGRRYIPSDEAADIGELFPAQGNRVSIVWNNELQEAEGIYEEDQVYLPLEWVNDSLNERFYWDSGEQLLVYALPDKIVYADEDTMGSNGHLLRVEEDGVYLSAGLVSGYTDVRSVYFDNPAERDGSEDREAVRRIYIDSTWDEEQRAKVRWRAAIRQRGGVKSPVITEAEAGTGVEILEEMENWSYVRTDTGFLGYIHNWKLKDRETVIPESAFQAPVYASQS
;
A
#
# COMPACT_ATOMS: atom_id res chain seq x y z
N ALA A 1 24.13 -29.47 32.48
CA ALA A 1 24.13 -28.01 32.20
C ALA A 1 23.78 -27.60 30.75
N GLY A 2 23.40 -28.55 29.86
CA GLY A 2 23.13 -28.27 28.44
C GLY A 2 21.68 -27.88 28.12
N GLY A 3 20.71 -28.24 28.95
CA GLY A 3 19.28 -28.08 28.63
C GLY A 3 18.74 -26.63 28.67
N ALA A 4 19.31 -25.79 29.54
CA ALA A 4 18.88 -24.39 29.70
C ALA A 4 19.32 -23.49 28.53
N TRP A 5 20.38 -23.87 27.81
CA TRP A 5 20.92 -23.09 26.69
C TRP A 5 20.13 -23.31 25.39
N ILE A 6 19.61 -24.51 25.18
CA ILE A 6 18.77 -24.87 24.03
C ILE A 6 17.42 -24.15 24.11
N GLY A 7 16.81 -24.10 25.31
CA GLY A 7 15.51 -23.43 25.50
C GLY A 7 15.55 -21.93 25.16
N ARG A 8 16.61 -21.21 25.50
CA ARG A 8 16.77 -19.78 25.20
C ARG A 8 16.89 -19.46 23.71
N ARG A 9 17.34 -20.40 22.89
CA ARG A 9 17.50 -20.23 21.46
C ARG A 9 16.16 -20.19 20.70
N TYR A 10 15.13 -20.80 21.27
CA TYR A 10 13.81 -20.95 20.64
C TYR A 10 12.71 -20.06 21.26
N ILE A 11 13.03 -19.27 22.30
CA ILE A 11 12.08 -18.30 22.82
C ILE A 11 11.93 -17.19 21.77
N PRO A 12 10.71 -16.95 21.25
CA PRO A 12 10.49 -15.87 20.30
C PRO A 12 10.87 -14.52 20.89
N SER A 13 11.39 -13.61 20.04
CA SER A 13 11.56 -12.21 20.42
C SER A 13 10.22 -11.51 20.41
N ASP A 14 9.97 -10.63 21.36
CA ASP A 14 8.89 -9.66 21.44
C ASP A 14 9.36 -8.22 21.21
N GLU A 15 10.63 -8.06 20.78
CA GLU A 15 11.18 -6.79 20.34
C GLU A 15 10.35 -6.19 19.20
N ALA A 16 9.99 -4.91 19.31
CA ALA A 16 9.28 -4.18 18.27
C ALA A 16 10.18 -3.88 17.08
N ALA A 17 9.67 -4.00 15.87
CA ALA A 17 10.28 -3.38 14.70
C ALA A 17 10.11 -1.85 14.79
N ASP A 18 11.05 -1.11 14.22
CA ASP A 18 10.91 0.33 14.02
C ASP A 18 10.00 0.56 12.80
N ILE A 19 8.78 1.00 13.06
CA ILE A 19 7.79 1.25 12.01
C ILE A 19 8.14 2.48 11.18
N GLY A 20 8.83 3.47 11.78
CA GLY A 20 9.31 4.64 11.06
C GLY A 20 10.40 4.32 10.04
N GLU A 21 11.19 3.26 10.25
CA GLU A 21 12.11 2.74 9.23
C GLU A 21 11.38 2.01 8.10
N LEU A 22 10.25 1.35 8.40
CA LEU A 22 9.46 0.60 7.41
C LEU A 22 8.56 1.52 6.57
N PHE A 23 8.03 2.57 7.19
CA PHE A 23 7.16 3.56 6.55
C PHE A 23 7.56 4.96 7.02
N PRO A 24 8.50 5.61 6.33
CA PRO A 24 9.13 6.85 6.81
C PRO A 24 8.26 8.11 6.69
N ALA A 25 7.17 8.06 5.94
CA ALA A 25 6.28 9.20 5.74
C ALA A 25 5.66 9.67 7.07
N GLN A 26 5.67 10.98 7.33
CA GLN A 26 5.20 11.60 8.56
C GLN A 26 4.14 12.69 8.28
N GLY A 27 3.35 13.02 9.29
CA GLY A 27 2.33 14.05 9.19
C GLY A 27 1.24 13.66 8.18
N ASN A 28 1.00 14.50 7.18
CA ASN A 28 0.06 14.21 6.09
C ASN A 28 0.70 13.47 4.90
N ARG A 29 1.99 13.15 4.97
CA ARG A 29 2.65 12.34 3.94
C ARG A 29 2.24 10.87 4.03
N VAL A 30 2.28 10.19 2.89
CA VAL A 30 1.85 8.80 2.73
C VAL A 30 2.97 8.01 2.07
N SER A 31 3.42 6.95 2.72
CA SER A 31 4.38 6.01 2.13
C SER A 31 3.73 5.26 0.97
N ILE A 32 4.34 5.28 -0.20
CA ILE A 32 3.87 4.56 -1.39
C ILE A 32 4.56 3.21 -1.43
N VAL A 33 3.77 2.14 -1.54
CA VAL A 33 4.25 0.77 -1.73
C VAL A 33 3.72 0.27 -3.07
N TRP A 34 4.63 0.13 -4.04
CA TRP A 34 4.32 -0.34 -5.39
C TRP A 34 4.74 -1.80 -5.57
N ASN A 35 3.79 -2.68 -5.88
CA ASN A 35 4.02 -4.13 -5.99
C ASN A 35 4.84 -4.67 -4.79
N ASN A 36 4.46 -4.28 -3.57
CA ASN A 36 5.09 -4.65 -2.30
C ASN A 36 6.51 -4.09 -2.06
N GLU A 37 6.95 -3.12 -2.85
CA GLU A 37 8.21 -2.41 -2.66
C GLU A 37 7.97 -0.96 -2.26
N LEU A 38 8.59 -0.54 -1.14
CA LEU A 38 8.53 0.85 -0.67
C LEU A 38 9.21 1.77 -1.68
N GLN A 39 8.54 2.85 -2.06
CA GLN A 39 9.05 3.85 -2.98
C GLN A 39 9.72 5.00 -2.21
N GLU A 40 10.67 5.69 -2.86
CA GLU A 40 11.27 6.92 -2.32
C GLU A 40 10.28 8.10 -2.37
N ALA A 41 9.38 8.09 -3.34
CA ALA A 41 8.34 9.10 -3.47
C ALA A 41 7.27 8.92 -2.39
N GLU A 42 6.75 10.03 -1.88
CA GLU A 42 5.67 10.06 -0.90
C GLU A 42 4.43 10.72 -1.48
N GLY A 43 3.26 10.16 -1.17
CA GLY A 43 1.97 10.78 -1.43
C GLY A 43 1.59 11.82 -0.38
N ILE A 44 0.42 12.41 -0.55
CA ILE A 44 -0.21 13.35 0.40
C ILE A 44 -1.60 12.82 0.75
N TYR A 45 -1.96 12.88 2.05
CA TYR A 45 -3.32 12.64 2.52
C TYR A 45 -3.97 13.95 2.91
N GLU A 46 -5.04 14.29 2.24
CA GLU A 46 -5.81 15.51 2.49
C GLU A 46 -7.28 15.29 2.14
N GLU A 47 -8.18 15.82 2.96
CA GLU A 47 -9.63 15.77 2.73
C GLU A 47 -10.16 14.36 2.40
N ASP A 48 -9.72 13.36 3.19
CA ASP A 48 -10.06 11.94 3.05
C ASP A 48 -9.63 11.29 1.73
N GLN A 49 -8.65 11.88 1.04
CA GLN A 49 -8.08 11.35 -0.19
C GLN A 49 -6.56 11.26 -0.15
N VAL A 50 -6.03 10.30 -0.90
CA VAL A 50 -4.60 10.18 -1.14
C VAL A 50 -4.28 10.73 -2.52
N TYR A 51 -3.22 11.53 -2.59
CA TYR A 51 -2.69 12.09 -3.83
C TYR A 51 -1.28 11.56 -4.06
N LEU A 52 -0.99 11.18 -5.29
CA LEU A 52 0.29 10.60 -5.74
C LEU A 52 1.07 11.62 -6.56
N PRO A 53 2.40 11.74 -6.39
CA PRO A 53 3.20 12.65 -7.19
C PRO A 53 3.06 12.33 -8.70
N LEU A 54 2.73 13.33 -9.51
CA LEU A 54 2.57 13.19 -10.96
C LEU A 54 3.81 12.59 -11.61
N GLU A 55 4.99 13.03 -11.18
CA GLU A 55 6.26 12.56 -11.70
C GLU A 55 6.43 11.05 -11.44
N TRP A 56 6.19 10.61 -10.20
CA TRP A 56 6.22 9.18 -9.86
C TRP A 56 5.17 8.36 -10.64
N VAL A 57 3.95 8.90 -10.80
CA VAL A 57 2.89 8.22 -11.58
C VAL A 57 3.33 8.01 -13.02
N ASN A 58 3.93 9.03 -13.65
CA ASN A 58 4.42 8.93 -15.01
C ASN A 58 5.60 7.96 -15.14
N ASP A 59 6.51 7.96 -14.19
CA ASP A 59 7.70 7.11 -14.26
C ASP A 59 7.40 5.65 -13.96
N SER A 60 6.44 5.38 -13.05
CA SER A 60 6.22 4.03 -12.52
C SER A 60 4.96 3.34 -13.05
N LEU A 61 3.91 4.10 -13.33
CA LEU A 61 2.59 3.54 -13.66
C LEU A 61 2.14 3.82 -15.08
N ASN A 62 2.15 5.09 -15.48
CA ASN A 62 1.52 5.51 -16.73
C ASN A 62 2.01 6.90 -17.16
N GLU A 63 2.89 6.99 -18.11
CA GLU A 63 3.53 8.22 -18.62
C GLU A 63 2.61 9.14 -19.47
N ARG A 64 1.30 9.03 -19.33
CA ARG A 64 0.33 9.75 -20.17
C ARG A 64 -0.28 10.98 -19.51
N PHE A 65 0.04 11.24 -18.25
CA PHE A 65 -0.43 12.42 -17.56
C PHE A 65 0.53 13.60 -17.80
N TYR A 66 -0.05 14.73 -18.13
CA TYR A 66 0.69 15.97 -18.33
C TYR A 66 -0.03 17.13 -17.63
N TRP A 67 0.70 17.97 -16.93
CA TRP A 67 0.19 19.19 -16.31
C TRP A 67 0.70 20.42 -17.04
N ASP A 68 -0.23 21.23 -17.58
CA ASP A 68 0.06 22.54 -18.13
C ASP A 68 -0.14 23.61 -17.06
N SER A 69 0.97 24.12 -16.50
CA SER A 69 0.95 25.16 -15.47
C SER A 69 0.50 26.51 -15.98
N GLY A 70 0.63 26.77 -17.27
CA GLY A 70 0.21 28.04 -17.90
C GLY A 70 -1.30 28.12 -18.06
N GLU A 71 -1.92 27.02 -18.48
CA GLU A 71 -3.36 26.90 -18.68
C GLU A 71 -4.09 26.30 -17.46
N GLN A 72 -3.35 25.88 -16.42
CA GLN A 72 -3.88 25.16 -15.25
C GLN A 72 -4.71 23.93 -15.67
N LEU A 73 -4.17 23.13 -16.57
CA LEU A 73 -4.87 22.07 -17.26
C LEU A 73 -4.17 20.73 -17.10
N LEU A 74 -4.88 19.72 -16.55
CA LEU A 74 -4.43 18.34 -16.57
C LEU A 74 -4.84 17.70 -17.88
N VAL A 75 -3.88 17.12 -18.57
CA VAL A 75 -4.05 16.44 -19.85
C VAL A 75 -3.73 14.96 -19.69
N TYR A 76 -4.60 14.09 -20.21
CA TYR A 76 -4.34 12.68 -20.34
C TYR A 76 -4.35 12.28 -21.81
N ALA A 77 -3.22 11.81 -22.31
CA ALA A 77 -3.03 11.45 -23.71
C ALA A 77 -3.40 9.97 -23.96
N LEU A 78 -4.44 9.74 -24.75
CA LEU A 78 -4.80 8.43 -25.31
C LEU A 78 -4.32 8.33 -26.76
N PRO A 79 -4.17 7.11 -27.32
CA PRO A 79 -3.70 6.94 -28.70
C PRO A 79 -4.58 7.62 -29.76
N ASP A 80 -5.87 7.76 -29.51
CA ASP A 80 -6.89 8.26 -30.45
C ASP A 80 -7.55 9.57 -30.01
N LYS A 81 -7.32 10.00 -28.76
CA LYS A 81 -7.91 11.24 -28.22
C LYS A 81 -7.08 11.80 -27.05
N ILE A 82 -7.34 13.05 -26.75
CA ILE A 82 -6.80 13.71 -25.56
C ILE A 82 -7.96 14.05 -24.64
N VAL A 83 -7.80 13.75 -23.35
CA VAL A 83 -8.76 14.10 -22.30
C VAL A 83 -8.18 15.25 -21.48
N TYR A 84 -9.01 16.25 -21.22
CA TYR A 84 -8.64 17.42 -20.42
C TYR A 84 -9.46 17.47 -19.15
N ALA A 85 -8.83 17.89 -18.06
CA ALA A 85 -9.50 18.25 -16.82
C ALA A 85 -9.04 19.65 -16.38
N ASP A 86 -9.97 20.59 -16.36
CA ASP A 86 -9.79 21.96 -15.88
C ASP A 86 -10.34 22.13 -14.46
N GLU A 87 -10.17 23.31 -13.87
CA GLU A 87 -10.70 23.61 -12.53
C GLU A 87 -12.24 23.44 -12.44
N ASP A 88 -12.98 23.75 -13.49
CA ASP A 88 -14.44 23.59 -13.49
C ASP A 88 -14.85 22.12 -13.49
N THR A 89 -14.14 21.30 -14.25
CA THR A 89 -14.33 19.83 -14.28
C THR A 89 -13.84 19.19 -12.98
N MET A 90 -12.75 19.71 -12.41
CA MET A 90 -12.20 19.25 -11.13
C MET A 90 -13.04 19.71 -9.93
N GLY A 91 -13.60 20.93 -9.98
CA GLY A 91 -14.42 21.48 -8.90
C GLY A 91 -15.76 20.78 -8.69
N SER A 92 -16.37 20.21 -9.74
CA SER A 92 -17.63 19.47 -9.63
C SER A 92 -17.46 18.07 -9.03
N ASN A 93 -16.24 17.48 -9.07
CA ASN A 93 -15.89 16.17 -8.51
C ASN A 93 -14.86 16.27 -7.36
N GLY A 94 -14.67 17.45 -6.80
CA GLY A 94 -13.81 17.77 -5.68
C GLY A 94 -12.47 17.01 -5.67
N HIS A 95 -11.38 17.68 -6.06
CA HIS A 95 -10.06 17.23 -5.68
C HIS A 95 -9.43 16.11 -6.53
N LEU A 96 -9.37 16.27 -7.86
CA LEU A 96 -8.65 15.32 -8.72
C LEU A 96 -7.13 15.54 -8.69
N LEU A 97 -6.68 16.74 -8.34
CA LEU A 97 -5.26 17.06 -8.22
C LEU A 97 -4.99 18.11 -7.14
N ARG A 98 -3.74 18.17 -6.71
CA ARG A 98 -3.17 19.21 -5.84
C ARG A 98 -1.91 19.78 -6.48
N VAL A 99 -1.72 21.07 -6.35
CA VAL A 99 -0.49 21.75 -6.73
C VAL A 99 0.17 22.28 -5.47
N GLU A 100 1.31 21.69 -5.12
CA GLU A 100 2.10 22.01 -3.94
C GLU A 100 3.41 22.68 -4.36
N GLU A 101 4.17 23.21 -3.39
CA GLU A 101 5.47 23.82 -3.67
C GLU A 101 6.47 22.83 -4.29
N ASP A 102 6.38 21.56 -3.94
CA ASP A 102 7.27 20.48 -4.35
C ASP A 102 6.75 19.70 -5.58
N GLY A 103 5.60 20.04 -6.12
CA GLY A 103 5.10 19.41 -7.35
C GLY A 103 3.60 19.32 -7.48
N VAL A 104 3.17 18.57 -8.48
CA VAL A 104 1.76 18.27 -8.76
C VAL A 104 1.45 16.85 -8.31
N TYR A 105 0.30 16.68 -7.69
CA TYR A 105 -0.16 15.42 -7.15
C TYR A 105 -1.54 15.07 -7.73
N LEU A 106 -1.72 13.83 -8.15
CA LEU A 106 -2.97 13.31 -8.70
C LEU A 106 -3.69 12.45 -7.69
N SER A 107 -5.01 12.55 -7.56
CA SER A 107 -5.74 11.65 -6.67
C SER A 107 -5.53 10.20 -7.07
N ALA A 108 -5.35 9.32 -6.09
CA ALA A 108 -5.16 7.89 -6.32
C ALA A 108 -6.36 7.27 -7.06
N GLY A 109 -7.57 7.79 -6.82
CA GLY A 109 -8.78 7.39 -7.54
C GLY A 109 -8.73 7.75 -9.03
N LEU A 110 -8.23 8.95 -9.37
CA LEU A 110 -8.02 9.33 -10.77
C LEU A 110 -7.00 8.40 -11.44
N VAL A 111 -5.86 8.18 -10.79
CA VAL A 111 -4.80 7.31 -11.32
C VAL A 111 -5.31 5.89 -11.56
N SER A 112 -6.01 5.30 -10.59
CA SER A 112 -6.61 3.96 -10.74
C SER A 112 -7.69 3.90 -11.83
N GLY A 113 -8.38 5.00 -12.11
CA GLY A 113 -9.35 5.09 -13.21
C GLY A 113 -8.73 5.07 -14.61
N TYR A 114 -7.48 5.45 -14.76
CA TYR A 114 -6.74 5.49 -16.03
C TYR A 114 -5.61 4.47 -16.14
N THR A 115 -5.30 3.80 -15.04
CA THR A 115 -4.22 2.82 -14.96
C THR A 115 -4.77 1.56 -14.32
N ASP A 116 -4.45 0.41 -14.87
CA ASP A 116 -4.96 -0.85 -14.37
C ASP A 116 -4.19 -1.29 -13.12
N VAL A 117 -4.45 -0.56 -12.07
CA VAL A 117 -3.88 -0.80 -10.75
C VAL A 117 -4.99 -0.78 -9.70
N ARG A 118 -4.80 -1.55 -8.65
CA ARG A 118 -5.60 -1.49 -7.43
C ARG A 118 -4.83 -0.69 -6.39
N SER A 119 -5.49 0.27 -5.75
CA SER A 119 -4.91 1.01 -4.65
C SER A 119 -5.69 0.80 -3.35
N VAL A 120 -4.98 0.59 -2.24
CA VAL A 120 -5.57 0.45 -0.91
C VAL A 120 -4.78 1.30 0.08
N TYR A 121 -5.49 2.19 0.78
CA TYR A 121 -4.92 3.08 1.78
C TYR A 121 -5.11 2.55 3.19
N PHE A 122 -4.10 2.75 4.03
CA PHE A 122 -4.12 2.43 5.45
C PHE A 122 -3.53 3.58 6.25
N ASP A 123 -4.11 3.87 7.41
CA ASP A 123 -3.67 4.88 8.38
C ASP A 123 -3.57 4.34 9.81
N ASN A 124 -3.73 3.03 9.99
CA ASN A 124 -3.65 2.39 11.29
C ASN A 124 -2.19 2.28 11.76
N PRO A 125 -1.92 2.56 13.05
CA PRO A 125 -0.61 2.27 13.64
C PRO A 125 -0.38 0.76 13.78
N ALA A 126 0.87 0.35 13.91
CA ALA A 126 1.20 -1.00 14.33
C ALA A 126 0.80 -1.20 15.81
N GLU A 127 -0.16 -2.06 16.05
CA GLU A 127 -0.68 -2.33 17.40
C GLU A 127 0.30 -3.18 18.21
N ARG A 128 1.04 -2.59 19.17
CA ARG A 128 1.89 -3.38 20.04
C ARG A 128 1.82 -3.12 21.54
N ASP A 129 1.51 -1.94 22.02
CA ASP A 129 1.62 -1.67 23.45
C ASP A 129 0.44 -0.90 24.07
N GLY A 130 -0.65 -0.70 23.33
CA GLY A 130 -1.85 -0.06 23.86
C GLY A 130 -1.68 1.42 24.23
N SER A 131 -0.63 2.11 23.75
CA SER A 131 -0.50 3.55 23.94
C SER A 131 -1.47 4.29 23.04
N GLU A 132 -2.24 5.22 23.61
CA GLU A 132 -3.26 6.01 22.89
C GLU A 132 -2.67 7.14 22.01
N ASP A 133 -1.39 7.47 22.18
CA ASP A 133 -0.70 8.60 21.52
C ASP A 133 0.16 8.18 20.31
N ARG A 134 -0.30 7.24 19.49
CA ARG A 134 0.46 6.84 18.30
C ARG A 134 0.07 7.62 17.09
N GLU A 135 1.06 8.19 16.43
CA GLU A 135 0.92 8.78 15.12
C GLU A 135 0.49 7.71 14.11
N ALA A 136 -0.50 8.04 13.27
CA ALA A 136 -0.98 7.14 12.23
C ALA A 136 0.14 6.86 11.22
N VAL A 137 0.33 5.58 10.88
CA VAL A 137 1.27 5.17 9.84
C VAL A 137 0.52 5.15 8.51
N ARG A 138 0.63 6.24 7.75
CA ARG A 138 -0.05 6.40 6.47
C ARG A 138 0.71 5.72 5.36
N ARG A 139 0.06 4.80 4.67
CA ARG A 139 0.62 4.09 3.53
C ARG A 139 -0.44 3.74 2.50
N ILE A 140 -0.06 3.74 1.24
CA ILE A 140 -0.90 3.29 0.14
C ILE A 140 -0.18 2.17 -0.59
N TYR A 141 -0.87 1.04 -0.74
CA TYR A 141 -0.44 -0.07 -1.59
C TYR A 141 -1.04 0.12 -2.97
N ILE A 142 -0.20 0.04 -3.98
CA ILE A 142 -0.59 0.12 -5.38
C ILE A 142 -0.08 -1.15 -6.04
N ASP A 143 -1.00 -1.96 -6.55
CA ASP A 143 -0.68 -3.25 -7.16
C ASP A 143 -1.19 -3.30 -8.59
N SER A 144 -0.42 -3.89 -9.50
CA SER A 144 -0.93 -4.33 -10.78
C SER A 144 -1.91 -5.50 -10.58
N THR A 145 -3.00 -5.54 -11.34
CA THR A 145 -4.17 -6.40 -11.04
C THR A 145 -4.21 -7.73 -11.80
N TRP A 146 -3.13 -8.11 -12.46
CA TRP A 146 -3.16 -9.18 -13.47
C TRP A 146 -2.77 -10.55 -12.97
N ASP A 147 -2.18 -10.66 -11.78
CA ASP A 147 -1.62 -11.91 -11.30
C ASP A 147 -2.55 -12.59 -10.29
N GLU A 148 -2.48 -13.92 -10.24
CA GLU A 148 -3.15 -14.72 -9.23
C GLU A 148 -2.57 -14.41 -7.85
N GLU A 149 -3.44 -14.09 -6.90
CA GLU A 149 -3.06 -13.89 -5.50
C GLU A 149 -3.21 -15.17 -4.71
N GLN A 150 -2.17 -15.54 -3.98
CA GLN A 150 -2.23 -16.62 -3.00
C GLN A 150 -2.69 -16.05 -1.67
N ARG A 151 -3.86 -16.45 -1.18
CA ARG A 151 -4.43 -15.96 0.07
C ARG A 151 -4.49 -17.05 1.13
N ALA A 152 -4.44 -16.63 2.38
CA ALA A 152 -4.63 -17.50 3.54
C ALA A 152 -5.25 -16.71 4.71
N LYS A 153 -5.60 -17.42 5.79
CA LYS A 153 -5.99 -16.81 7.05
C LYS A 153 -5.04 -17.21 8.16
N VAL A 154 -4.83 -16.29 9.09
CA VAL A 154 -4.07 -16.58 10.31
C VAL A 154 -4.88 -17.54 11.17
N ARG A 155 -4.28 -18.64 11.60
CA ARG A 155 -4.94 -19.74 12.34
C ARG A 155 -5.30 -19.34 13.78
N TRP A 156 -4.38 -18.65 14.44
CA TRP A 156 -4.50 -18.06 15.77
C TRP A 156 -3.56 -16.87 15.85
N ARG A 157 -3.71 -16.04 16.87
CA ARG A 157 -2.86 -14.83 17.04
C ARG A 157 -1.38 -15.15 16.79
N ALA A 158 -0.76 -14.38 15.93
CA ALA A 158 0.59 -14.59 15.45
C ALA A 158 1.33 -13.28 15.18
N ALA A 159 2.60 -13.25 15.55
CA ALA A 159 3.48 -12.14 15.21
C ALA A 159 3.83 -12.16 13.72
N ILE A 160 3.66 -11.03 13.06
CA ILE A 160 4.22 -10.70 11.76
C ILE A 160 5.58 -10.06 12.01
N ARG A 161 6.64 -10.62 11.45
CA ARG A 161 8.02 -10.28 11.77
C ARG A 161 8.74 -9.62 10.61
N GLN A 162 9.74 -8.82 10.92
CA GLN A 162 10.55 -8.12 9.92
C GLN A 162 11.38 -9.08 9.05
N ARG A 163 11.72 -10.26 9.56
CA ARG A 163 12.46 -11.32 8.83
C ARG A 163 11.94 -12.70 9.22
N GLY A 164 12.20 -13.69 8.37
CA GLY A 164 11.88 -15.10 8.65
C GLY A 164 12.73 -15.67 9.78
N GLY A 165 12.25 -15.57 11.01
CA GLY A 165 12.91 -16.10 12.20
C GLY A 165 12.27 -15.66 13.51
N VAL A 166 12.21 -16.56 14.51
CA VAL A 166 11.57 -16.30 15.81
C VAL A 166 12.25 -15.19 16.63
N LYS A 167 13.50 -14.83 16.29
CA LYS A 167 14.25 -13.76 16.95
C LYS A 167 14.15 -12.41 16.24
N SER A 168 13.53 -12.38 15.09
CA SER A 168 13.33 -11.13 14.35
C SER A 168 12.34 -10.22 15.04
N PRO A 169 12.52 -8.89 14.99
CA PRO A 169 11.58 -7.92 15.53
C PRO A 169 10.16 -8.13 14.98
N VAL A 170 9.18 -7.80 15.79
CA VAL A 170 7.76 -7.93 15.45
C VAL A 170 7.24 -6.60 14.90
N ILE A 171 6.68 -6.64 13.71
CA ILE A 171 6.04 -5.50 13.07
C ILE A 171 4.66 -5.27 13.67
N THR A 172 3.84 -6.32 13.69
CA THR A 172 2.48 -6.29 14.23
C THR A 172 2.06 -7.68 14.71
N GLU A 173 0.97 -7.72 15.45
CA GLU A 173 0.29 -8.97 15.83
C GLU A 173 -0.95 -9.13 14.96
N ALA A 174 -1.07 -10.26 14.28
CA ALA A 174 -2.25 -10.61 13.51
C ALA A 174 -3.16 -11.53 14.34
N GLU A 175 -4.42 -11.15 14.47
CA GLU A 175 -5.41 -11.95 15.19
C GLU A 175 -5.85 -13.19 14.39
N ALA A 176 -6.48 -14.14 15.06
CA ALA A 176 -7.04 -15.33 14.39
C ALA A 176 -8.10 -14.91 13.35
N GLY A 177 -7.96 -15.41 12.14
CA GLY A 177 -8.85 -15.07 11.02
C GLY A 177 -8.42 -13.88 10.18
N THR A 178 -7.39 -13.12 10.59
CA THR A 178 -6.78 -12.07 9.75
C THR A 178 -6.41 -12.66 8.41
N GLY A 179 -6.89 -12.02 7.32
CA GLY A 179 -6.53 -12.36 5.97
C GLY A 179 -5.09 -11.96 5.65
N VAL A 180 -4.41 -12.78 4.90
CA VAL A 180 -3.07 -12.47 4.38
C VAL A 180 -2.97 -12.86 2.92
N GLU A 181 -2.27 -12.05 2.15
CA GLU A 181 -1.77 -12.41 0.83
C GLU A 181 -0.35 -12.98 0.99
N ILE A 182 -0.10 -14.14 0.41
CA ILE A 182 1.21 -14.79 0.43
C ILE A 182 1.99 -14.30 -0.80
N LEU A 183 3.02 -13.50 -0.56
CA LEU A 183 3.85 -12.92 -1.60
C LEU A 183 5.01 -13.84 -2.00
N GLU A 184 5.57 -14.54 -1.03
CA GLU A 184 6.63 -15.51 -1.22
C GLU A 184 6.52 -16.61 -0.16
N GLU A 185 6.62 -17.87 -0.58
CA GLU A 185 6.63 -19.01 0.33
C GLU A 185 8.01 -19.66 0.38
N MET A 186 8.57 -19.74 1.58
CA MET A 186 9.82 -20.44 1.88
C MET A 186 9.54 -21.71 2.69
N GLU A 187 10.58 -22.48 2.99
CA GLU A 187 10.45 -23.77 3.69
C GLU A 187 9.63 -23.69 4.99
N ASN A 188 9.88 -22.70 5.84
CA ASN A 188 9.23 -22.58 7.16
C ASN A 188 8.48 -21.27 7.37
N TRP A 189 8.70 -20.27 6.51
CA TRP A 189 8.16 -18.92 6.62
C TRP A 189 7.53 -18.50 5.31
N SER A 190 6.50 -17.68 5.38
CA SER A 190 5.96 -16.95 4.24
C SER A 190 6.15 -15.46 4.44
N TYR A 191 6.55 -14.76 3.39
CA TYR A 191 6.46 -13.31 3.31
C TYR A 191 5.04 -12.96 2.91
N VAL A 192 4.37 -12.16 3.70
CA VAL A 192 2.95 -11.88 3.54
C VAL A 192 2.63 -10.40 3.68
N ARG A 193 1.53 -9.99 3.05
CA ARG A 193 0.85 -8.74 3.33
C ARG A 193 -0.45 -9.06 4.08
N THR A 194 -0.66 -8.45 5.24
CA THR A 194 -1.90 -8.59 6.01
C THR A 194 -3.01 -7.70 5.43
N ASP A 195 -4.27 -8.06 5.67
CA ASP A 195 -5.44 -7.23 5.32
C ASP A 195 -5.49 -5.91 6.09
N THR A 196 -4.67 -5.77 7.15
CA THR A 196 -4.43 -4.53 7.88
C THR A 196 -3.29 -3.68 7.31
N GLY A 197 -2.67 -4.12 6.22
CA GLY A 197 -1.66 -3.36 5.47
C GLY A 197 -0.26 -3.39 6.07
N PHE A 198 0.20 -4.54 6.56
CA PHE A 198 1.57 -4.75 7.00
C PHE A 198 2.23 -5.87 6.21
N LEU A 199 3.46 -5.59 5.76
CA LEU A 199 4.34 -6.56 5.10
C LEU A 199 5.27 -7.21 6.13
N GLY A 200 5.46 -8.52 6.05
CA GLY A 200 6.39 -9.22 6.94
C GLY A 200 6.29 -10.73 6.86
N TYR A 201 6.95 -11.39 7.77
CA TYR A 201 7.10 -12.83 7.76
C TYR A 201 6.24 -13.49 8.83
N ILE A 202 5.53 -14.55 8.44
CA ILE A 202 4.78 -15.43 9.33
C ILE A 202 5.22 -16.88 9.12
N HIS A 203 5.22 -17.68 10.18
CA HIS A 203 5.55 -19.10 10.07
C HIS A 203 4.43 -19.86 9.36
N ASN A 204 4.75 -20.72 8.38
CA ASN A 204 3.79 -21.41 7.50
C ASN A 204 2.71 -22.17 8.24
N TRP A 205 3.03 -22.85 9.36
CA TRP A 205 2.05 -23.60 10.14
C TRP A 205 1.01 -22.73 10.86
N LYS A 206 1.21 -21.43 10.94
CA LYS A 206 0.24 -20.46 11.47
C LYS A 206 -0.78 -20.00 10.44
N LEU A 207 -0.65 -20.44 9.20
CA LEU A 207 -1.58 -20.17 8.11
C LEU A 207 -2.57 -21.33 7.92
N LYS A 208 -3.79 -21.00 7.52
CA LYS A 208 -4.86 -21.92 7.17
C LYS A 208 -5.71 -21.37 6.03
N ASP A 209 -6.66 -22.17 5.54
CA ASP A 209 -7.66 -21.74 4.55
C ASP A 209 -7.00 -21.08 3.33
N ARG A 210 -5.99 -21.76 2.76
CA ARG A 210 -5.26 -21.27 1.59
C ARG A 210 -6.13 -21.36 0.35
N GLU A 211 -6.14 -20.31 -0.45
CA GLU A 211 -6.88 -20.23 -1.70
C GLU A 211 -6.10 -19.39 -2.73
N THR A 212 -6.36 -19.64 -4.00
CA THR A 212 -5.88 -18.82 -5.11
C THR A 212 -7.04 -17.96 -5.60
N VAL A 213 -6.84 -16.65 -5.68
CA VAL A 213 -7.85 -15.67 -6.09
C VAL A 213 -7.32 -14.90 -7.29
N ILE A 214 -8.18 -14.69 -8.28
CA ILE A 214 -7.90 -13.74 -9.36
C ILE A 214 -8.58 -12.43 -8.96
N PRO A 215 -7.82 -11.35 -8.66
CA PRO A 215 -8.43 -10.09 -8.28
C PRO A 215 -9.26 -9.51 -9.44
N GLU A 216 -10.42 -8.96 -9.11
CA GLU A 216 -11.20 -8.22 -10.10
C GLU A 216 -10.45 -6.93 -10.47
N SER A 217 -10.31 -6.68 -11.77
CA SER A 217 -9.74 -5.42 -12.26
C SER A 217 -10.58 -4.24 -11.77
N ALA A 218 -9.94 -3.28 -11.10
CA ALA A 218 -10.57 -2.02 -10.69
C ALA A 218 -10.72 -1.04 -11.86
N PHE A 219 -10.21 -1.40 -13.05
CA PHE A 219 -10.26 -0.55 -14.24
C PHE A 219 -11.70 -0.38 -14.70
N GLN A 220 -12.28 0.75 -14.37
CA GLN A 220 -13.48 1.27 -15.04
C GLN A 220 -12.99 2.34 -15.98
N ALA A 221 -13.04 2.05 -17.29
CA ALA A 221 -12.77 3.07 -18.30
C ALA A 221 -13.65 4.29 -18.00
N PRO A 222 -13.08 5.45 -17.65
CA PRO A 222 -13.87 6.60 -17.25
C PRO A 222 -14.72 7.03 -18.45
N VAL A 223 -16.03 6.99 -18.26
CA VAL A 223 -16.99 7.53 -19.23
C VAL A 223 -17.03 9.04 -19.03
N TYR A 224 -16.03 9.75 -19.53
CA TYR A 224 -16.15 11.17 -19.69
C TYR A 224 -16.89 11.44 -20.99
N ALA A 225 -18.04 12.11 -20.88
CA ALA A 225 -18.79 12.56 -22.03
C ALA A 225 -17.88 13.44 -22.89
N SER A 226 -17.54 12.97 -24.09
CA SER A 226 -16.93 13.81 -25.10
C SER A 226 -17.94 14.90 -25.44
N GLN A 227 -17.66 16.14 -25.04
CA GLN A 227 -18.36 17.28 -25.64
C GLN A 227 -17.87 17.39 -27.09
N SER A 228 -18.77 17.07 -28.00
CA SER A 228 -18.65 17.34 -29.44
C SER A 228 -18.93 18.79 -29.74
#